data_5aa12d17ffa69a22c1b0f87ea7d72183
#
_entry.id   5aa12d17ffa69a22c1b0f87ea7d72183
#
_cell.length_a   1.000
_cell.length_b   1.000
_cell.length_c   1.000
_cell.angle_alpha   90.00
_cell.angle_beta   90.00
_cell.angle_gamma   90.00
#
_symmetry.space_group_name_H-M   'P 1'
#
loop_
_entity.id
_entity.type
_entity.pdbx_description
1 polymer ?
#
loop_
_entity_poly.entity_id
_entity_poly.type
_entity_poly.pdbx_seq_one_letter_code
_entity_poly.pdbx_strand_id
1 'polypeptide(L)'
;MNRDEITLVGAGLVGALLATLLAQRGFSAEVFERRPDPRKAGFLGGRSINLALAERGWHGLRVAGLQQRMQPIAVMMRGRMVHHLDGHAELLRYGRDDSEVIWSVNRGTLNMTLLDAAQAAGATLSVWRRRRCTTVMPMA
;
A
#
# COMPACT_ATOMS: atom_id res chain seq x y z
N MET A 1 -5.00 30.14 -7.52
CA MET A 1 -4.64 29.14 -8.55
C MET A 1 -5.59 27.98 -8.42
N ASN A 2 -6.34 27.68 -9.49
CA ASN A 2 -7.20 26.50 -9.55
C ASN A 2 -6.25 25.28 -9.54
N ARG A 3 -6.27 24.47 -8.47
CA ARG A 3 -5.50 23.22 -8.44
C ARG A 3 -6.28 22.20 -9.24
N ASP A 4 -5.62 21.55 -10.20
CA ASP A 4 -6.26 20.47 -10.91
C ASP A 4 -6.70 19.39 -9.91
N GLU A 5 -7.98 19.07 -9.94
CA GLU A 5 -8.60 18.09 -9.05
C GLU A 5 -8.48 16.71 -9.67
N ILE A 6 -7.93 15.77 -8.92
CA ILE A 6 -7.72 14.39 -9.36
C ILE A 6 -8.48 13.44 -8.43
N THR A 7 -9.40 12.70 -9.01
CA THR A 7 -10.16 11.66 -8.31
C THR A 7 -9.48 10.31 -8.48
N LEU A 8 -9.17 9.64 -7.36
CA LEU A 8 -8.61 8.29 -7.32
C LEU A 8 -9.64 7.32 -6.75
N VAL A 9 -9.74 6.13 -7.34
CA VAL A 9 -10.64 5.08 -6.87
C VAL A 9 -9.83 3.93 -6.30
N GLY A 10 -9.97 3.72 -4.99
CA GLY A 10 -9.26 2.70 -4.22
C GLY A 10 -8.10 3.26 -3.41
N ALA A 11 -8.16 3.08 -2.08
CA ALA A 11 -7.14 3.49 -1.11
C ALA A 11 -6.19 2.34 -0.73
N GLY A 12 -5.95 1.41 -1.65
CA GLY A 12 -4.91 0.40 -1.50
C GLY A 12 -3.50 1.01 -1.63
N LEU A 13 -2.47 0.16 -1.61
CA LEU A 13 -1.07 0.61 -1.66
C LEU A 13 -0.76 1.54 -2.82
N VAL A 14 -1.27 1.22 -4.01
CA VAL A 14 -1.03 2.02 -5.23
C VAL A 14 -1.76 3.35 -5.15
N GLY A 15 -3.06 3.35 -4.81
CA GLY A 15 -3.85 4.57 -4.73
C GLY A 15 -3.35 5.51 -3.63
N ALA A 16 -2.98 4.97 -2.47
CA ALA A 16 -2.43 5.75 -1.36
C ALA A 16 -1.07 6.37 -1.71
N LEU A 17 -0.17 5.60 -2.37
CA LEU A 17 1.12 6.13 -2.83
C LEU A 17 0.92 7.20 -3.90
N LEU A 18 0.05 6.96 -4.88
CA LEU A 18 -0.24 7.93 -5.94
C LEU A 18 -0.84 9.22 -5.36
N ALA A 19 -1.79 9.11 -4.43
CA ALA A 19 -2.36 10.26 -3.75
C ALA A 19 -1.28 11.10 -3.01
N THR A 20 -0.34 10.41 -2.33
CA THR A 20 0.80 11.07 -1.68
C THR A 20 1.62 11.87 -2.70
N LEU A 21 1.99 11.23 -3.80
CA LEU A 21 2.85 11.84 -4.82
C LEU A 21 2.17 13.01 -5.56
N LEU A 22 0.87 12.91 -5.80
CA LEU A 22 0.09 13.99 -6.44
C LEU A 22 -0.05 15.18 -5.49
N ALA A 23 -0.42 14.92 -4.24
CA ALA A 23 -0.58 15.98 -3.23
C ALA A 23 0.75 16.70 -2.98
N GLN A 24 1.87 15.99 -2.91
CA GLN A 24 3.22 16.59 -2.79
C GLN A 24 3.58 17.49 -3.99
N ARG A 25 2.99 17.24 -5.16
CA ARG A 25 3.17 18.07 -6.38
C ARG A 25 2.15 19.20 -6.50
N GLY A 26 1.29 19.38 -5.50
CA GLY A 26 0.33 20.46 -5.45
C GLY A 26 -1.01 20.19 -6.12
N PHE A 27 -1.26 18.97 -6.59
CA PHE A 27 -2.59 18.58 -7.06
C PHE A 27 -3.57 18.40 -5.89
N SER A 28 -4.85 18.70 -6.13
CA SER A 28 -5.93 18.35 -5.21
C SER A 28 -6.33 16.90 -5.47
N ALA A 29 -5.94 15.99 -4.58
CA ALA A 29 -6.22 14.56 -4.74
C ALA A 29 -7.32 14.11 -3.78
N GLU A 30 -8.43 13.56 -4.32
CA GLU A 30 -9.47 12.91 -3.55
C GLU A 30 -9.48 11.39 -3.82
N VAL A 31 -9.39 10.59 -2.76
CA VAL A 31 -9.36 9.13 -2.84
C VAL A 31 -10.68 8.56 -2.33
N PHE A 32 -11.40 7.84 -3.18
CA PHE A 32 -12.62 7.11 -2.81
C PHE A 32 -12.30 5.64 -2.49
N GLU A 33 -12.66 5.18 -1.30
CA GLU A 33 -12.49 3.78 -0.88
C GLU A 33 -13.83 3.20 -0.41
N ARG A 34 -14.12 1.97 -0.83
CA ARG A 34 -15.36 1.28 -0.45
C ARG A 34 -15.32 0.64 0.94
N ARG A 35 -14.13 0.32 1.43
CA ARG A 35 -13.90 -0.27 2.75
C ARG A 35 -13.72 0.82 3.79
N PRO A 36 -14.03 0.54 5.06
CA PRO A 36 -13.71 1.46 6.15
C PRO A 36 -12.22 1.80 6.17
N ASP A 37 -11.89 3.00 6.63
CA ASP A 37 -10.50 3.42 6.84
C ASP A 37 -9.79 2.45 7.78
N PRO A 38 -8.71 1.77 7.33
CA PRO A 38 -8.03 0.74 8.12
C PRO A 38 -7.36 1.30 9.37
N ARG A 39 -7.11 2.60 9.44
CA ARG A 39 -6.54 3.27 10.60
C ARG A 39 -7.55 3.38 11.76
N LYS A 40 -8.85 3.39 11.45
CA LYS A 40 -9.96 3.48 12.41
C LYS A 40 -10.61 2.13 12.72
N ALA A 41 -10.79 1.32 11.69
CA ALA A 41 -11.53 0.06 11.77
C ALA A 41 -10.64 -1.18 11.90
N GLY A 42 -9.31 -1.01 11.87
CA GLY A 42 -8.35 -2.10 11.72
C GLY A 42 -8.22 -2.53 10.25
N PHE A 43 -7.09 -3.14 9.92
CA PHE A 43 -6.82 -3.60 8.56
C PHE A 43 -7.59 -4.89 8.26
N LEU A 44 -8.64 -4.77 7.48
CA LEU A 44 -9.40 -5.90 6.93
C LEU A 44 -8.74 -6.33 5.61
N GLY A 45 -7.57 -6.94 5.69
CA GLY A 45 -6.78 -7.37 4.54
C GLY A 45 -7.16 -8.77 4.04
N GLY A 46 -6.78 -9.05 2.77
CA GLY A 46 -6.87 -10.37 2.18
C GLY A 46 -5.87 -11.37 2.80
N ARG A 47 -5.73 -12.56 2.17
CA ARG A 47 -4.92 -13.69 2.68
C ARG A 47 -3.43 -13.36 2.88
N SER A 48 -2.85 -12.42 2.13
CA SER A 48 -1.44 -12.05 2.26
C SER A 48 -1.28 -10.94 3.28
N ILE A 49 -0.77 -11.29 4.46
CA ILE A 49 -0.49 -10.36 5.56
C ILE A 49 0.80 -9.58 5.26
N ASN A 50 1.82 -10.26 4.74
CA ASN A 50 3.12 -9.70 4.40
C ASN A 50 3.32 -9.61 2.90
N LEU A 51 4.08 -8.61 2.48
CA LEU A 51 4.49 -8.35 1.10
C LEU A 51 6.00 -8.45 0.97
N ALA A 52 6.44 -8.95 -0.18
CA ALA A 52 7.82 -8.84 -0.61
C ALA A 52 8.02 -7.46 -1.25
N LEU A 53 8.73 -6.59 -0.58
CA LEU A 53 9.10 -5.26 -1.07
C LEU A 53 10.48 -5.36 -1.73
N ALA A 54 10.50 -5.26 -3.05
CA ALA A 54 11.72 -5.22 -3.85
C ALA A 54 12.17 -3.78 -4.10
N GLU A 55 13.29 -3.60 -4.78
CA GLU A 55 13.89 -2.29 -5.06
C GLU A 55 12.92 -1.30 -5.71
N ARG A 56 12.04 -1.74 -6.62
CA ARG A 56 11.01 -0.88 -7.23
C ARG A 56 10.05 -0.30 -6.19
N GLY A 57 9.69 -1.09 -5.19
CA GLY A 57 8.84 -0.63 -4.09
C GLY A 57 9.57 0.37 -3.19
N TRP A 58 10.84 0.11 -2.88
CA TRP A 58 11.68 1.04 -2.15
C TRP A 58 11.87 2.36 -2.90
N HIS A 59 12.06 2.30 -4.23
CA HIS A 59 12.14 3.50 -5.05
C HIS A 59 10.88 4.37 -4.89
N GLY A 60 9.68 3.78 -4.98
CA GLY A 60 8.43 4.50 -4.76
C GLY A 60 8.35 5.14 -3.38
N LEU A 61 8.78 4.43 -2.34
CA LEU A 61 8.82 4.96 -0.97
C LEU A 61 9.85 6.08 -0.81
N ARG A 62 11.02 5.99 -1.45
CA ARG A 62 12.03 7.07 -1.48
C ARG A 62 11.48 8.33 -2.12
N VAL A 63 10.86 8.20 -3.29
CA VAL A 63 10.26 9.34 -4.01
C VAL A 63 9.16 10.02 -3.17
N ALA A 64 8.42 9.24 -2.39
CA ALA A 64 7.40 9.75 -1.47
C ALA A 64 7.96 10.25 -0.12
N GLY A 65 9.28 10.10 0.13
CA GLY A 65 9.91 10.49 1.41
C GLY A 65 9.60 9.54 2.58
N LEU A 66 9.21 8.29 2.30
CA LEU A 66 8.71 7.34 3.31
C LEU A 66 9.70 6.23 3.66
N GLN A 67 10.87 6.18 3.03
CA GLN A 67 11.85 5.11 3.28
C GLN A 67 12.20 5.01 4.76
N GLN A 68 12.55 6.13 5.40
CA GLN A 68 12.98 6.14 6.81
C GLN A 68 11.89 5.67 7.78
N ARG A 69 10.62 5.85 7.43
CA ARG A 69 9.48 5.36 8.23
C ARG A 69 9.28 3.85 8.08
N MET A 70 9.57 3.31 6.90
CA MET A 70 9.33 1.90 6.58
C MET A 70 10.51 0.99 6.87
N GLN A 71 11.74 1.48 6.74
CA GLN A 71 12.95 0.68 6.90
C GLN A 71 13.08 -0.01 8.26
N PRO A 72 12.77 0.63 9.41
CA PRO A 72 12.89 -0.02 10.73
C PRO A 72 11.89 -1.18 10.95
N ILE A 73 10.80 -1.21 10.20
CA ILE A 73 9.75 -2.24 10.35
C ILE A 73 9.76 -3.27 9.21
N ALA A 74 10.67 -3.12 8.26
CA ALA A 74 10.90 -4.06 7.19
C ALA A 74 11.94 -5.11 7.60
N VAL A 75 11.66 -6.38 7.29
CA VAL A 75 12.57 -7.50 7.61
C VAL A 75 13.30 -7.92 6.34
N MET A 76 14.63 -7.86 6.38
CA MET A 76 15.48 -8.27 5.27
C MET A 76 15.36 -9.78 5.04
N MET A 77 15.09 -10.16 3.79
CA MET A 77 15.05 -11.56 3.36
C MET A 77 16.13 -11.78 2.29
N ARG A 78 17.16 -12.53 2.66
CA ARG A 78 18.29 -12.87 1.78
C ARG A 78 17.96 -13.98 0.79
N GLY A 79 17.01 -14.84 1.14
CA GLY A 79 16.64 -16.01 0.36
C GLY A 79 15.50 -16.78 1.01
N ARG A 80 15.23 -17.94 0.46
CA ARG A 80 14.31 -18.92 1.03
C ARG A 80 15.06 -20.21 1.38
N MET A 81 14.73 -20.81 2.51
CA MET A 81 15.22 -22.12 2.87
C MET A 81 14.35 -23.19 2.19
N VAL A 82 14.96 -24.07 1.44
CA VAL A 82 14.30 -25.24 0.83
C VAL A 82 14.71 -26.46 1.63
N HIS A 83 13.74 -27.22 2.11
CA HIS A 83 13.93 -28.48 2.78
C HIS A 83 13.58 -29.61 1.80
N HIS A 84 14.56 -30.45 1.46
CA HIS A 84 14.40 -31.58 0.58
C HIS A 84 13.89 -32.81 1.35
N LEU A 85 13.30 -33.77 0.63
CA LEU A 85 12.75 -34.98 1.24
C LEU A 85 13.79 -35.90 1.87
N ASP A 86 15.04 -35.78 1.45
CA ASP A 86 16.21 -36.50 2.02
C ASP A 86 16.77 -35.85 3.30
N GLY A 87 16.15 -34.77 3.79
CA GLY A 87 16.55 -34.03 4.98
C GLY A 87 17.59 -32.94 4.73
N HIS A 88 18.10 -32.81 3.49
CA HIS A 88 18.98 -31.70 3.13
C HIS A 88 18.23 -30.37 3.12
N ALA A 89 18.88 -29.31 3.61
CA ALA A 89 18.34 -27.96 3.58
C ALA A 89 19.30 -27.03 2.82
N GLU A 90 18.75 -26.25 1.90
CA GLU A 90 19.50 -25.34 1.04
C GLU A 90 18.92 -23.92 1.10
N LEU A 91 19.79 -22.92 1.23
CA LEU A 91 19.41 -21.51 1.13
C LEU A 91 19.47 -21.04 -0.33
N LEU A 92 18.31 -20.89 -0.95
CA LEU A 92 18.21 -20.26 -2.27
C LEU A 92 18.15 -18.75 -2.12
N ARG A 93 19.25 -18.07 -2.43
CA ARG A 93 19.34 -16.60 -2.35
C ARG A 93 18.45 -15.92 -3.39
N TYR A 94 17.91 -14.74 -3.06
CA TYR A 94 17.14 -13.91 -3.99
C TYR A 94 18.03 -13.07 -4.90
N GLY A 95 19.25 -12.78 -4.48
CA GLY A 95 20.24 -12.05 -5.23
C GLY A 95 21.64 -12.61 -5.04
N ARG A 96 22.63 -12.00 -5.68
CA ARG A 96 24.04 -12.42 -5.64
C ARG A 96 24.66 -12.20 -4.27
N ASP A 97 24.28 -11.11 -3.60
CA ASP A 97 24.79 -10.71 -2.29
C ASP A 97 23.71 -9.94 -1.49
N ASP A 98 24.08 -9.37 -0.37
CA ASP A 98 23.17 -8.67 0.53
C ASP A 98 22.76 -7.27 0.03
N SER A 99 23.25 -6.81 -1.11
CA SER A 99 22.73 -5.62 -1.79
C SER A 99 21.51 -5.94 -2.65
N GLU A 100 21.37 -7.20 -3.06
CA GLU A 100 20.26 -7.69 -3.89
C GLU A 100 19.33 -8.57 -3.03
N VAL A 101 18.54 -7.94 -2.17
CA VAL A 101 17.61 -8.61 -1.27
C VAL A 101 16.18 -8.12 -1.49
N ILE A 102 15.22 -8.87 -0.99
CA ILE A 102 13.85 -8.41 -0.82
C ILE A 102 13.55 -8.19 0.67
N TRP A 103 12.51 -7.42 0.95
CA TRP A 103 12.14 -7.09 2.31
C TRP A 103 10.71 -7.52 2.58
N SER A 104 10.48 -8.18 3.70
CA SER A 104 9.15 -8.48 4.17
C SER A 104 8.58 -7.28 4.92
N VAL A 105 7.42 -6.80 4.51
CA VAL A 105 6.69 -5.73 5.20
C VAL A 105 5.26 -6.15 5.43
N ASN A 106 4.71 -5.77 6.58
CA ASN A 106 3.29 -5.97 6.85
C ASN A 106 2.46 -5.07 5.93
N ARG A 107 1.54 -5.67 5.18
CA ARG A 107 0.72 -4.97 4.19
C ARG A 107 -0.18 -3.90 4.80
N GLY A 108 -0.75 -4.20 5.96
CA GLY A 108 -1.62 -3.25 6.68
C GLY A 108 -0.85 -2.04 7.14
N THR A 109 0.30 -2.25 7.77
CA THR A 109 1.17 -1.18 8.24
C THR A 109 1.66 -0.30 7.09
N LEU A 110 2.10 -0.91 5.99
CA LEU A 110 2.49 -0.15 4.80
C LEU A 110 1.33 0.68 4.25
N ASN A 111 0.13 0.11 4.16
CA ASN A 111 -1.04 0.83 3.65
C ASN A 111 -1.44 2.01 4.56
N MET A 112 -1.47 1.80 5.87
CA MET A 112 -1.77 2.86 6.83
C MET A 112 -0.73 3.99 6.77
N THR A 113 0.57 3.65 6.68
CA THR A 113 1.64 4.64 6.53
C THR A 113 1.50 5.48 5.27
N LEU A 114 1.11 4.86 4.15
CA LEU A 114 0.86 5.56 2.90
C LEU A 114 -0.37 6.47 2.97
N LEU A 115 -1.44 6.03 3.63
CA LEU A 115 -2.65 6.84 3.82
C LEU A 115 -2.38 8.03 4.73
N ASP A 116 -1.60 7.85 5.80
CA ASP A 116 -1.18 8.95 6.67
C ASP A 116 -0.35 9.98 5.91
N ALA A 117 0.57 9.52 5.07
CA ALA A 117 1.40 10.40 4.24
C ALA A 117 0.57 11.15 3.20
N ALA A 118 -0.38 10.48 2.55
CA ALA A 118 -1.29 11.11 1.59
C ALA A 118 -2.10 12.23 2.25
N GLN A 119 -2.67 11.95 3.40
CA GLN A 119 -3.46 12.94 4.15
C GLN A 119 -2.60 14.09 4.67
N ALA A 120 -1.40 13.81 5.19
CA ALA A 120 -0.46 14.83 5.61
C ALA A 120 0.00 15.73 4.46
N ALA A 121 0.07 15.21 3.23
CA ALA A 121 0.37 15.97 2.02
C ALA A 121 -0.84 16.76 1.49
N GLY A 122 -2.05 16.58 2.05
CA GLY A 122 -3.27 17.31 1.69
C GLY A 122 -4.27 16.54 0.82
N ALA A 123 -4.05 15.25 0.58
CA ALA A 123 -5.06 14.41 -0.06
C ALA A 123 -6.24 14.13 0.89
N THR A 124 -7.45 14.00 0.35
CA THR A 124 -8.65 13.62 1.10
C THR A 124 -9.00 12.16 0.88
N LEU A 125 -9.51 11.50 1.93
CA LEU A 125 -9.98 10.12 1.87
C LEU A 125 -11.48 10.09 2.15
N SER A 126 -12.26 9.73 1.13
CA SER A 126 -13.72 9.58 1.21
C SER A 126 -14.10 8.10 1.22
N VAL A 127 -14.72 7.64 2.31
CA VAL A 127 -15.25 6.27 2.39
C VAL A 127 -16.60 6.22 1.71
N TRP A 128 -16.67 5.59 0.54
CA TRP A 128 -17.89 5.46 -0.22
C TRP A 128 -18.70 4.26 0.27
N ARG A 129 -19.77 4.55 1.00
CA ARG A 129 -20.77 3.53 1.32
C ARG A 129 -21.70 3.35 0.12
N ARG A 130 -21.69 2.16 -0.45
CA ARG A 130 -22.67 1.77 -1.48
C ARG A 130 -24.06 1.98 -0.90
N ARG A 131 -24.74 3.10 -1.24
CA ARG A 131 -26.18 3.19 -1.05
C ARG A 131 -26.79 2.13 -1.94
N ARG A 132 -27.56 1.19 -1.38
CA ARG A 132 -28.40 0.32 -2.20
C ARG A 132 -29.33 1.25 -2.98
N CYS A 133 -29.18 1.27 -4.29
CA CYS A 133 -30.15 1.91 -5.14
C CYS A 133 -31.42 1.03 -5.10
N THR A 134 -32.35 1.36 -4.23
CA THR A 134 -33.71 0.83 -4.28
C THR A 134 -34.44 1.61 -5.35
N THR A 135 -34.13 1.33 -6.61
CA THR A 135 -35.01 1.70 -7.71
C THR A 135 -36.24 0.76 -7.63
N VAL A 136 -37.25 1.20 -6.92
CA VAL A 136 -38.59 0.62 -7.08
C VAL A 136 -39.06 1.07 -8.45
N MET A 137 -39.03 0.17 -9.44
CA MET A 137 -39.72 0.37 -10.68
C MET A 137 -41.21 0.43 -10.33
N PRO A 138 -41.99 1.50 -10.69
CA PRO A 138 -43.41 1.43 -10.60
C PRO A 138 -43.91 0.36 -11.57
N MET A 139 -44.64 -0.61 -11.05
CA MET A 139 -45.36 -1.56 -11.88
C MET A 139 -46.48 -0.78 -12.59
N ALA A 140 -46.45 -0.81 -13.92
CA ALA A 140 -47.55 -0.32 -14.76
C ALA A 140 -48.72 -1.30 -14.74
#